data_fb1442ad56f8dba9db7ec1c78822ed45
#
_entry.id   fb1442ad56f8dba9db7ec1c78822ed45
#
_cell.length_a   1.000
_cell.length_b   1.000
_cell.length_c   1.000
_cell.angle_alpha   90.00
_cell.angle_beta   90.00
_cell.angle_gamma   90.00
#
_symmetry.space_group_name_H-M   'P 1'
#
loop_
_entity.id
_entity.type
_entity.pdbx_description
1 polymer ?
#
loop_
_entity_poly.entity_id
_entity_poly.type
_entity_poly.pdbx_seq_one_letter_code
_entity_poly.pdbx_strand_id
1 'polypeptide(L)'
;MGTLVGFGSLANIPEEKITDSITRRVLSGEKCMMVSWNIKSGTHAAAHSHPHEQIVWMIKGKCEARVSTERRILNAGDVAVIAGGVEHELWFQEDTELVDIFAPPREDFLAGGEPTWLQKENR
;
A
#
# COMPACT_ATOMS: atom_id res chain seq x y z
N MET A 1 2.68 -12.31 -10.94
CA MET A 1 2.19 -11.06 -10.52
C MET A 1 1.54 -10.45 -11.66
N GLY A 2 0.55 -10.07 -11.57
CA GLY A 2 0.10 -9.95 -12.81
C GLY A 2 -0.98 -9.00 -13.09
N THR A 3 -1.26 -8.96 -14.31
CA THR A 3 -2.46 -8.30 -14.78
C THR A 3 -3.56 -9.33 -14.88
N LEU A 4 -4.76 -8.90 -14.55
CA LEU A 4 -5.96 -9.72 -14.67
C LEU A 4 -6.96 -8.97 -15.52
N VAL A 5 -7.56 -9.67 -16.47
CA VAL A 5 -8.66 -9.10 -17.27
C VAL A 5 -9.87 -9.98 -17.07
N GLY A 6 -10.98 -9.38 -16.66
CA GLY A 6 -12.22 -10.09 -16.37
C GLY A 6 -12.35 -10.42 -14.89
N PHE A 7 -12.75 -11.63 -14.58
CA PHE A 7 -13.10 -12.03 -13.22
C PHE A 7 -11.97 -12.80 -12.54
N GLY A 8 -11.90 -12.67 -11.23
CA GLY A 8 -10.96 -13.42 -10.41
C GLY A 8 -11.35 -13.36 -8.95
N SER A 9 -10.54 -13.99 -8.12
CA SER A 9 -10.70 -13.93 -6.67
C SER A 9 -9.40 -13.43 -6.06
N LEU A 10 -9.50 -12.48 -5.16
CA LEU A 10 -8.31 -11.93 -4.47
C LEU A 10 -7.52 -13.05 -3.80
N ALA A 11 -8.21 -14.02 -3.20
CA ALA A 11 -7.57 -15.14 -2.53
C ALA A 11 -6.72 -16.02 -3.47
N ASN A 12 -6.97 -15.96 -4.77
CA ASN A 12 -6.23 -16.72 -5.76
C ASN A 12 -5.04 -15.94 -6.35
N ILE A 13 -4.89 -14.68 -5.98
CA ILE A 13 -3.72 -13.89 -6.37
C ILE A 13 -2.58 -14.27 -5.42
N PRO A 14 -1.38 -14.60 -5.95
CA PRO A 14 -0.27 -15.01 -5.09
C PRO A 14 0.05 -13.98 -4.02
N GLU A 15 0.20 -14.45 -2.78
CA GLU A 15 0.67 -13.62 -1.69
C GLU A 15 2.20 -13.51 -1.77
N GLU A 16 2.69 -12.29 -1.70
CA GLU A 16 4.13 -12.01 -1.71
C GLU A 16 4.56 -11.63 -0.31
N LYS A 17 5.52 -12.34 0.23
CA LYS A 17 6.12 -12.01 1.51
C LYS A 17 7.24 -11.01 1.27
N ILE A 18 7.05 -9.79 1.78
CA ILE A 18 8.07 -8.75 1.68
C ILE A 18 9.04 -8.85 2.86
N THR A 19 8.49 -8.95 4.08
CA THR A 19 9.24 -9.22 5.32
C THR A 19 8.40 -10.13 6.19
N ASP A 20 8.89 -10.49 7.37
CA ASP A 20 8.08 -11.26 8.34
C ASP A 20 6.84 -10.50 8.79
N SER A 21 6.85 -9.18 8.64
CA SER A 21 5.77 -8.31 9.11
C SER A 21 4.86 -7.80 7.98
N ILE A 22 5.25 -8.03 6.72
CA ILE A 22 4.56 -7.40 5.58
C ILE A 22 4.35 -8.42 4.49
N THR A 23 3.08 -8.63 4.11
CA THR A 23 2.72 -9.41 2.92
C THR A 23 1.79 -8.59 2.05
N ARG A 24 1.73 -8.91 0.77
CA ARG A 24 0.87 -8.21 -0.18
C ARG A 24 0.38 -9.12 -1.29
N ARG A 25 -0.72 -8.71 -1.90
CA ARG A 25 -1.22 -9.26 -3.16
C ARG A 25 -1.36 -8.12 -4.15
N VAL A 26 -0.79 -8.26 -5.33
CA VAL A 26 -0.79 -7.22 -6.35
C VAL A 26 -1.71 -7.62 -7.49
N LEU A 27 -2.65 -6.75 -7.81
CA LEU A 27 -3.58 -6.93 -8.91
C LEU A 27 -3.49 -5.69 -9.80
N SER A 28 -3.20 -5.87 -11.08
CA SER A 28 -3.09 -4.73 -11.97
C SER A 28 -4.00 -4.87 -13.18
N GLY A 29 -4.72 -3.79 -13.45
CA GLY A 29 -5.30 -3.54 -14.75
C GLY A 29 -4.31 -2.79 -15.61
N GLU A 30 -4.78 -2.30 -16.76
CA GLU A 30 -3.91 -1.55 -17.67
C GLU A 30 -3.60 -0.15 -17.14
N LYS A 31 -4.60 0.51 -16.54
CA LYS A 31 -4.50 1.93 -16.15
C LYS A 31 -4.48 2.17 -14.66
N CYS A 32 -4.72 1.15 -13.86
CA CYS A 32 -4.67 1.25 -12.39
C CYS A 32 -4.28 -0.08 -11.79
N MET A 33 -3.81 -0.01 -10.55
CA MET A 33 -3.34 -1.17 -9.81
C MET A 33 -3.93 -1.15 -8.42
N MET A 34 -4.24 -2.32 -7.89
CA MET A 34 -4.67 -2.50 -6.51
C MET A 34 -3.65 -3.38 -5.79
N VAL A 35 -3.27 -2.98 -4.59
CA VAL A 35 -2.40 -3.77 -3.73
C VAL A 35 -3.10 -3.98 -2.39
N SER A 36 -3.29 -5.25 -2.03
CA SER A 36 -3.87 -5.62 -0.74
C SER A 36 -2.72 -5.98 0.19
N TRP A 37 -2.59 -5.24 1.29
CA TRP A 37 -1.50 -5.38 2.25
C TRP A 37 -1.99 -5.98 3.56
N ASN A 38 -1.16 -6.86 4.16
CA ASN A 38 -1.24 -7.24 5.55
C ASN A 38 0.05 -6.76 6.22
N ILE A 39 -0.08 -5.89 7.20
CA ILE A 39 1.05 -5.22 7.83
C ILE A 39 0.91 -5.35 9.33
N LYS A 40 1.93 -5.88 10.00
CA LYS A 40 1.90 -6.06 11.46
C LYS A 40 2.17 -4.76 12.20
N SER A 41 1.64 -4.69 13.41
CA SER A 41 1.85 -3.53 14.29
C SER A 41 3.34 -3.28 14.49
N GLY A 42 3.69 -2.01 14.67
CA GLY A 42 5.07 -1.56 14.83
C GLY A 42 5.79 -1.25 13.54
N THR A 43 5.19 -1.55 12.40
CA THR A 43 5.77 -1.23 11.10
C THR A 43 5.66 0.27 10.85
N HIS A 44 6.71 0.83 10.24
CA HIS A 44 6.78 2.23 9.86
C HIS A 44 7.04 2.32 8.36
N ALA A 45 6.10 2.90 7.63
CA ALA A 45 6.30 3.22 6.23
C ALA A 45 6.92 4.62 6.17
N ALA A 46 8.25 4.69 6.02
CA ALA A 46 9.00 5.93 6.08
C ALA A 46 8.54 6.93 5.02
N ALA A 47 8.77 8.21 5.29
CA ALA A 47 8.39 9.30 4.39
C ALA A 47 8.90 9.04 2.97
N HIS A 48 8.01 9.09 2.01
CA HIS A 48 8.31 8.84 0.61
C HIS A 48 7.30 9.52 -0.29
N SER A 49 7.60 9.58 -1.56
CA SER A 49 6.69 10.06 -2.58
C SER A 49 6.90 9.28 -3.87
N HIS A 50 5.92 9.34 -4.74
CA HIS A 50 5.97 8.72 -6.07
C HIS A 50 5.01 9.48 -6.98
N PRO A 51 5.21 9.41 -8.30
CA PRO A 51 4.36 10.17 -9.23
C PRO A 51 2.93 9.66 -9.33
N HIS A 52 2.67 8.43 -8.89
CA HIS A 52 1.36 7.80 -8.97
C HIS A 52 0.38 8.47 -8.00
N GLU A 53 -0.87 8.66 -8.43
CA GLU A 53 -1.96 8.95 -7.51
C GLU A 53 -2.25 7.69 -6.71
N GLN A 54 -2.57 7.86 -5.41
CA GLN A 54 -2.82 6.74 -4.52
C GLN A 54 -4.08 6.99 -3.72
N ILE A 55 -4.91 5.94 -3.62
CA ILE A 55 -6.03 5.92 -2.67
C ILE A 55 -5.70 4.85 -1.65
N VAL A 56 -5.74 5.22 -0.37
CA VAL A 56 -5.59 4.29 0.75
C VAL A 56 -6.98 3.98 1.30
N TRP A 57 -7.29 2.70 1.44
CA TRP A 57 -8.54 2.25 2.02
C TRP A 57 -8.23 1.28 3.16
N MET A 58 -8.53 1.71 4.37
CA MET A 58 -8.33 0.88 5.57
C MET A 58 -9.44 -0.15 5.68
N ILE A 59 -9.07 -1.42 5.67
CA ILE A 59 -10.01 -2.52 5.81
C ILE A 59 -10.14 -2.93 7.28
N LYS A 60 -9.00 -3.04 7.97
CA LYS A 60 -8.94 -3.50 9.36
C LYS A 60 -7.72 -2.91 10.03
N GLY A 61 -7.83 -2.61 11.31
CA GLY A 61 -6.71 -2.11 12.10
C GLY A 61 -6.71 -0.60 12.22
N LYS A 62 -5.55 -0.05 12.52
CA LYS A 62 -5.40 1.37 12.84
C LYS A 62 -4.00 1.83 12.49
N CYS A 63 -3.89 2.97 11.85
CA CYS A 63 -2.60 3.58 11.60
C CYS A 63 -2.69 5.09 11.72
N GLU A 64 -1.56 5.71 12.00
CA GLU A 64 -1.42 7.15 11.86
C GLU A 64 -0.84 7.43 10.47
N ALA A 65 -1.43 8.38 9.76
CA ALA A 65 -0.97 8.76 8.44
C ALA A 65 -0.64 10.25 8.42
N ARG A 66 0.47 10.59 7.76
CA ARG A 66 0.80 11.97 7.42
C ARG A 66 0.81 12.10 5.90
N VAL A 67 0.03 13.04 5.40
CA VAL A 67 0.00 13.38 3.97
C VAL A 67 0.32 14.86 3.88
N SER A 68 1.44 15.20 3.25
CA SER A 68 2.02 16.53 3.31
C SER A 68 2.22 16.96 4.77
N THR A 69 1.53 17.99 5.25
CA THR A 69 1.63 18.47 6.64
C THR A 69 0.48 18.00 7.51
N GLU A 70 -0.50 17.33 6.95
CA GLU A 70 -1.68 16.90 7.71
C GLU A 70 -1.48 15.49 8.27
N ARG A 71 -1.79 15.32 9.55
CA ARG A 71 -1.71 14.02 10.24
C ARG A 71 -3.09 13.60 10.70
N ARG A 72 -3.41 12.33 10.51
CA ARG A 72 -4.70 11.76 10.91
C ARG A 72 -4.51 10.32 11.37
N ILE A 73 -5.39 9.89 12.28
CA ILE A 73 -5.54 8.47 12.60
C ILE A 73 -6.56 7.89 11.62
N LEU A 74 -6.19 6.80 10.96
CA LEU A 74 -7.09 6.07 10.07
C LEU A 74 -7.53 4.79 10.75
N ASN A 75 -8.83 4.63 10.87
CA ASN A 75 -9.47 3.42 11.40
C ASN A 75 -10.08 2.64 10.24
N ALA A 76 -10.56 1.41 10.53
CA ALA A 76 -11.23 0.60 9.52
C ALA A 76 -12.37 1.40 8.86
N GLY A 77 -12.41 1.40 7.54
CA GLY A 77 -13.39 2.14 6.75
C GLY A 77 -12.93 3.53 6.31
N ASP A 78 -11.86 4.06 6.90
CA ASP A 78 -11.34 5.37 6.52
C ASP A 78 -10.57 5.28 5.21
N VAL A 79 -10.55 6.39 4.50
CA VAL A 79 -9.87 6.49 3.20
C VAL A 79 -9.03 7.77 3.14
N ALA A 80 -8.00 7.73 2.31
CA ALA A 80 -7.19 8.91 2.02
C ALA A 80 -6.86 8.93 0.54
N VAL A 81 -6.86 10.10 -0.06
CA VAL A 81 -6.41 10.30 -1.44
C VAL A 81 -5.11 11.09 -1.41
N ILE A 82 -4.09 10.55 -2.02
CA ILE A 82 -2.75 11.14 -2.04
C ILE A 82 -2.42 11.48 -3.48
N ALA A 83 -2.29 12.77 -3.77
CA ALA A 83 -1.95 13.23 -5.11
C ALA A 83 -0.52 12.80 -5.47
N GLY A 84 -0.26 12.62 -6.75
CA GLY A 84 1.07 12.27 -7.23
C GLY A 84 2.11 13.29 -6.78
N GLY A 85 3.25 12.81 -6.32
CA GLY A 85 4.36 13.63 -5.85
C GLY A 85 4.25 14.13 -4.41
N VAL A 86 3.12 13.93 -3.75
CA VAL A 86 2.95 14.39 -2.37
C VAL A 86 3.59 13.41 -1.40
N GLU A 87 4.44 13.93 -0.53
CA GLU A 87 5.11 13.11 0.49
C GLU A 87 4.12 12.60 1.51
N HIS A 88 4.25 11.32 1.87
CA HIS A 88 3.40 10.69 2.87
C HIS A 88 4.18 9.64 3.66
N GLU A 89 3.61 9.31 4.84
CA GLU A 89 4.26 8.47 5.83
C GLU A 89 3.18 7.83 6.69
N LEU A 90 3.37 6.54 7.08
CA LEU A 90 2.39 5.82 7.89
C LEU A 90 3.07 5.07 9.03
N TRP A 91 2.43 5.07 10.19
CA TRP A 91 2.85 4.32 11.38
C TRP A 91 1.71 3.37 11.76
N PHE A 92 2.00 2.08 11.75
CA PHE A 92 0.97 1.05 11.98
C PHE A 92 0.94 0.69 13.46
N GLN A 93 -0.11 1.11 14.13
CA GLN A 93 -0.28 0.94 15.58
C GLN A 93 -0.87 -0.42 15.94
N GLU A 94 -1.55 -1.05 15.01
CA GLU A 94 -2.16 -2.36 15.14
C GLU A 94 -1.89 -3.16 13.88
N ASP A 95 -2.11 -4.47 13.95
CA ASP A 95 -2.11 -5.30 12.75
C ASP A 95 -3.17 -4.75 11.80
N THR A 96 -2.78 -4.48 10.57
CA THR A 96 -3.59 -3.74 9.63
C THR A 96 -3.73 -4.49 8.32
N GLU A 97 -4.95 -4.47 7.78
CA GLU A 97 -5.23 -4.81 6.39
C GLU A 97 -5.65 -3.53 5.69
N LEU A 98 -4.99 -3.19 4.62
CA LEU A 98 -5.37 -2.03 3.81
C LEU A 98 -5.22 -2.33 2.33
N VAL A 99 -5.93 -1.57 1.53
CA VAL A 99 -5.84 -1.64 0.08
C VAL A 99 -5.33 -0.29 -0.42
N ASP A 100 -4.29 -0.35 -1.25
CA ASP A 100 -3.82 0.81 -2.00
C ASP A 100 -4.27 0.67 -3.45
N ILE A 101 -4.76 1.77 -4.01
CA ILE A 101 -5.07 1.84 -5.43
C ILE A 101 -4.14 2.89 -6.03
N PHE A 102 -3.39 2.49 -7.06
CA PHE A 102 -2.44 3.36 -7.75
C PHE A 102 -2.86 3.59 -9.21
N ALA A 103 -2.70 4.79 -9.68
CA ALA A 103 -2.87 5.12 -11.08
C ALA A 103 -1.77 6.12 -11.50
N PRO A 104 -0.99 5.79 -12.52
CA PRO A 104 -0.96 4.53 -13.27
C PRO A 104 -0.40 3.36 -12.42
N PRO A 105 -0.40 2.13 -12.94
CA PRO A 105 0.20 1.00 -12.22
C PRO A 105 1.66 1.26 -11.86
N ARG A 106 2.09 0.77 -10.70
CA ARG A 106 3.46 0.86 -10.25
C ARG A 106 4.31 -0.19 -10.97
N GLU A 107 5.20 0.27 -11.83
CA GLU A 107 6.08 -0.62 -12.58
C GLU A 107 7.02 -1.39 -11.67
N ASP A 108 7.49 -0.76 -10.60
CA ASP A 108 8.36 -1.40 -9.61
C ASP A 108 7.65 -2.57 -8.92
N PHE A 109 6.35 -2.44 -8.61
CA PHE A 109 5.58 -3.52 -8.00
C PHE A 109 5.30 -4.64 -9.02
N LEU A 110 5.04 -4.31 -10.27
CA LEU A 110 4.84 -5.31 -11.31
C LEU A 110 6.10 -6.14 -11.54
N ALA A 111 7.26 -5.54 -11.34
CA ALA A 111 8.55 -6.24 -11.43
C ALA A 111 8.90 -7.01 -10.15
N GLY A 112 8.03 -7.02 -9.14
CA GLY A 112 8.27 -7.71 -7.88
C GLY A 112 9.08 -6.91 -6.87
N GLY A 113 9.26 -5.61 -7.10
CA GLY A 113 10.07 -4.76 -6.25
C GLY A 113 9.45 -4.49 -4.89
N GLU A 114 10.30 -4.25 -3.91
CA GLU A 114 9.88 -3.88 -2.57
C GLU A 114 9.43 -2.42 -2.53
N PRO A 115 8.57 -2.05 -1.56
CA PRO A 115 8.19 -0.65 -1.38
C PRO A 115 9.42 0.20 -1.07
N THR A 116 9.47 1.39 -1.63
CA THR A 116 10.62 2.29 -1.45
C THR A 116 10.82 2.73 0.00
N TRP A 117 9.72 2.88 0.76
CA TRP A 117 9.78 3.25 2.17
C TRP A 117 10.46 2.19 3.04
N LEU A 118 10.38 0.92 2.64
CA LEU A 118 11.03 -0.17 3.35
C LEU A 118 12.54 -0.04 3.29
N GLN A 119 13.06 0.33 2.14
CA GLN A 119 14.50 0.46 1.93
C GLN A 119 15.11 1.56 2.79
N LYS A 120 14.33 2.60 3.11
CA LYS A 120 14.81 3.71 3.94
C LYS A 120 14.90 3.37 5.41
N GLU A 121 14.03 2.47 5.90
CA GLU A 121 13.90 2.20 7.33
C GLU A 121 14.45 0.86 7.76
N ASN A 122 14.34 -0.16 6.92
CA ASN A 122 14.55 -1.55 7.33
C ASN A 122 15.75 -2.19 6.63
N ARG A 123 16.60 -1.36 6.03
CA ARG A 123 17.79 -1.85 5.30
C ARG A 123 19.10 -1.15 5.74
#